data_bd480bcb656d169285d46e670c3ea00d
#
_entry.id   bd480bcb656d169285d46e670c3ea00d
#
_cell.length_a   1.000
_cell.length_b   1.000
_cell.length_c   1.000
_cell.angle_alpha   90.00
_cell.angle_beta   90.00
_cell.angle_gamma   90.00
#
_symmetry.space_group_name_H-M   'P 1'
#
loop_
_entity.id
_entity.type
_entity.pdbx_description
1 polymer ?
#
loop_
_entity_poly.entity_id
_entity_poly.type
_entity_poly.pdbx_seq_one_letter_code
_entity_poly.pdbx_strand_id
1 'polypeptide(L)'
;MSTHKIKLFEHQIKCVNWLKNHYGLVLYHSMGSGKTITSLAMVYQFKYPILIISTKASRKNFQDDIKKMNLDTSRIQILTYQKAIKLIMDSQLSFNDYSVIIDEAHHLRTGTKLQSILIDECMRAKKIVLLTGTIFYNALTDLSVLVNIIKKDEVLPETNKEFKFFFWDEIYEVPGSVDTLKERVEGTISYFKKSHDEHYPKSINTIIKVDMSNGQISEYRHYLKKILSLDNIQHIDYSILDKRKVNNFLNVTRQLSNTLENSPDFPKIIAIWEYIKTAPKPLIVYSNYLANGILPLTVHLDKNKISYALYFGEQTEEKRNKIIDNYNQRKLDVLLITSAGSESLDLKNTRSIHIMEPHWNESKINQIIGRAIRYNSHASLPESERTVEIVRWISVFGYKIPYETADEYLVKTAQQKDKMFQAFDKIIQECAI
;
A
#
# COMPACT_ATOMS: atom_id res chain seq x y z
N MET A 1 17.23 -14.27 36.23
CA MET A 1 17.14 -13.63 34.93
C MET A 1 15.71 -13.10 34.78
N SER A 2 15.50 -11.79 34.84
CA SER A 2 14.16 -11.19 34.82
C SER A 2 13.59 -11.33 33.44
N THR A 3 12.58 -12.16 33.29
CA THR A 3 11.74 -12.23 32.10
C THR A 3 10.94 -10.94 31.99
N HIS A 4 11.40 -9.99 31.20
CA HIS A 4 10.59 -8.85 30.86
C HIS A 4 9.40 -9.33 30.03
N LYS A 5 8.27 -9.61 30.71
CA LYS A 5 6.99 -9.85 30.04
C LYS A 5 6.64 -8.56 29.28
N ILE A 6 6.50 -8.64 27.96
CA ILE A 6 6.01 -7.52 27.16
C ILE A 6 4.65 -7.11 27.72
N LYS A 7 4.52 -5.86 28.15
CA LYS A 7 3.25 -5.30 28.63
C LYS A 7 2.42 -4.91 27.40
N LEU A 8 1.28 -5.58 27.22
CA LEU A 8 0.34 -5.24 26.16
C LEU A 8 -0.41 -3.95 26.50
N PHE A 9 -0.70 -3.16 25.48
CA PHE A 9 -1.56 -1.98 25.58
C PHE A 9 -3.04 -2.39 25.67
N GLU A 10 -3.89 -1.49 26.13
CA GLU A 10 -5.33 -1.74 26.34
C GLU A 10 -6.03 -2.27 25.09
N HIS A 11 -5.84 -1.62 23.91
CA HIS A 11 -6.40 -2.08 22.65
C HIS A 11 -5.94 -3.49 22.26
N GLN A 12 -4.72 -3.87 22.62
CA GLN A 12 -4.18 -5.22 22.37
C GLN A 12 -4.84 -6.25 23.30
N ILE A 13 -4.99 -5.91 24.59
CA ILE A 13 -5.67 -6.77 25.57
C ILE A 13 -7.11 -7.04 25.16
N LYS A 14 -7.81 -6.01 24.66
CA LYS A 14 -9.18 -6.14 24.15
C LYS A 14 -9.26 -7.19 23.03
N CYS A 15 -8.36 -7.16 22.06
CA CYS A 15 -8.29 -8.15 20.97
C CYS A 15 -8.00 -9.57 21.50
N VAL A 16 -7.04 -9.71 22.42
CA VAL A 16 -6.70 -11.00 23.03
C VAL A 16 -7.90 -11.61 23.75
N ASN A 17 -8.64 -10.83 24.51
CA ASN A 17 -9.84 -11.29 25.22
C ASN A 17 -10.98 -11.62 24.25
N TRP A 18 -11.15 -10.85 23.18
CA TRP A 18 -12.16 -11.08 22.16
C TRP A 18 -12.03 -12.47 21.51
N LEU A 19 -10.84 -12.86 21.12
CA LEU A 19 -10.60 -14.12 20.41
C LEU A 19 -10.92 -15.36 21.26
N LYS A 20 -10.98 -15.26 22.60
CA LYS A 20 -11.34 -16.39 23.47
C LYS A 20 -12.70 -17.00 23.09
N ASN A 21 -13.66 -16.12 22.82
CA ASN A 21 -15.06 -16.52 22.58
C ASN A 21 -15.46 -16.44 21.10
N HIS A 22 -14.58 -15.97 20.22
CA HIS A 22 -14.88 -15.78 18.79
C HIS A 22 -13.93 -16.59 17.91
N TYR A 23 -14.37 -16.88 16.69
CA TYR A 23 -13.59 -17.63 15.71
C TYR A 23 -12.35 -16.88 15.26
N GLY A 24 -12.48 -15.59 14.94
CA GLY A 24 -11.41 -14.80 14.40
C GLY A 24 -11.61 -13.30 14.57
N LEU A 25 -10.62 -12.54 14.09
CA LEU A 25 -10.65 -11.08 14.12
C LEU A 25 -9.74 -10.50 13.04
N VAL A 26 -10.20 -9.45 12.38
CA VAL A 26 -9.34 -8.60 11.54
C VAL A 26 -8.72 -7.50 12.42
N LEU A 27 -7.40 -7.41 12.47
CA LEU A 27 -6.70 -6.29 13.09
C LEU A 27 -6.43 -5.21 12.03
N TYR A 28 -7.37 -4.30 11.89
CA TYR A 28 -7.22 -3.10 11.06
C TYR A 28 -6.57 -2.00 11.89
N HIS A 29 -5.29 -2.16 12.12
CA HIS A 29 -4.50 -1.25 12.94
C HIS A 29 -3.45 -0.53 12.11
N SER A 30 -3.17 0.73 12.44
CA SER A 30 -2.13 1.51 11.77
C SER A 30 -0.74 0.86 11.88
N MET A 31 0.18 1.24 11.01
CA MET A 31 1.57 0.78 11.11
C MET A 31 2.20 1.20 12.46
N GLY A 32 3.02 0.31 13.03
CA GLY A 32 3.67 0.58 14.33
C GLY A 32 2.76 0.45 15.55
N SER A 33 1.50 -0.01 15.40
CA SER A 33 0.57 -0.27 16.51
C SER A 33 0.85 -1.56 17.29
N GLY A 34 1.83 -2.37 16.85
CA GLY A 34 2.17 -3.66 17.46
C GLY A 34 1.27 -4.82 17.01
N LYS A 35 0.71 -4.77 15.79
CA LYS A 35 -0.12 -5.86 15.22
C LYS A 35 0.49 -7.25 15.38
N THR A 36 1.79 -7.40 15.09
CA THR A 36 2.51 -8.67 15.20
C THR A 36 2.45 -9.22 16.63
N ILE A 37 2.80 -8.40 17.63
CA ILE A 37 2.76 -8.79 19.05
C ILE A 37 1.33 -9.11 19.48
N THR A 38 0.36 -8.30 19.07
CA THR A 38 -1.07 -8.52 19.37
C THR A 38 -1.51 -9.87 18.81
N SER A 39 -1.27 -10.16 17.54
CA SER A 39 -1.69 -11.41 16.91
C SER A 39 -1.03 -12.65 17.53
N LEU A 40 0.26 -12.57 17.84
CA LEU A 40 0.96 -13.64 18.55
C LEU A 40 0.34 -13.89 19.94
N ALA A 41 0.08 -12.85 20.73
CA ALA A 41 -0.58 -12.95 22.01
C ALA A 41 -2.01 -13.54 21.90
N MET A 42 -2.76 -13.15 20.85
CA MET A 42 -4.10 -13.66 20.59
C MET A 42 -4.14 -15.16 20.35
N VAL A 43 -3.24 -15.69 19.51
CA VAL A 43 -3.27 -17.12 19.14
C VAL A 43 -2.51 -18.01 20.12
N TYR A 44 -1.47 -17.49 20.76
CA TYR A 44 -0.64 -18.28 21.68
C TYR A 44 -1.35 -18.73 22.97
N GLN A 45 -2.46 -18.06 23.33
CA GLN A 45 -3.30 -18.48 24.48
C GLN A 45 -3.99 -19.83 24.26
N PHE A 46 -4.06 -20.33 23.01
CA PHE A 46 -4.64 -21.63 22.67
C PHE A 46 -3.55 -22.70 22.56
N LYS A 47 -3.93 -23.97 22.68
CA LYS A 47 -3.00 -25.11 22.58
C LYS A 47 -2.73 -25.57 21.13
N TYR A 48 -3.40 -24.98 20.15
CA TYR A 48 -3.24 -25.33 18.73
C TYR A 48 -1.84 -24.94 18.22
N PRO A 49 -1.26 -25.69 17.26
CA PRO A 49 -0.10 -25.23 16.52
C PRO A 49 -0.43 -23.91 15.80
N ILE A 50 0.58 -23.08 15.63
CA ILE A 50 0.42 -21.74 15.07
C ILE A 50 1.04 -21.72 13.67
N LEU A 51 0.23 -21.33 12.68
CA LEU A 51 0.67 -21.11 11.31
C LEU A 51 0.64 -19.63 11.00
N ILE A 52 1.78 -19.06 10.61
CA ILE A 52 1.91 -17.67 10.21
C ILE A 52 2.16 -17.61 8.72
N ILE A 53 1.29 -16.95 7.97
CA ILE A 53 1.49 -16.65 6.55
C ILE A 53 1.84 -15.19 6.42
N SER A 54 3.04 -14.92 5.90
CA SER A 54 3.58 -13.56 5.83
C SER A 54 4.31 -13.31 4.50
N THR A 55 4.59 -12.04 4.21
CA THR A 55 5.52 -11.69 3.13
C THR A 55 6.96 -12.08 3.52
N LYS A 56 7.83 -12.24 2.54
CA LYS A 56 9.26 -12.50 2.83
C LYS A 56 9.84 -11.42 3.75
N ALA A 57 9.40 -10.23 3.58
CA ALA A 57 9.86 -9.04 4.26
C ALA A 57 9.45 -8.97 5.74
N SER A 58 8.22 -9.34 6.07
CA SER A 58 7.73 -9.30 7.46
C SER A 58 8.13 -10.53 8.28
N ARG A 59 8.66 -11.58 7.63
CA ARG A 59 9.08 -12.82 8.31
C ARG A 59 10.07 -12.57 9.45
N LYS A 60 11.06 -11.71 9.21
CA LYS A 60 12.06 -11.35 10.23
C LYS A 60 11.42 -10.68 11.44
N ASN A 61 10.46 -9.77 11.22
CA ASN A 61 9.76 -9.10 12.31
C ASN A 61 9.02 -10.09 13.21
N PHE A 62 8.34 -11.10 12.62
CA PHE A 62 7.72 -12.17 13.41
C PHE A 62 8.74 -12.96 14.21
N GLN A 63 9.88 -13.34 13.62
CA GLN A 63 10.94 -14.06 14.33
C GLN A 63 11.51 -13.26 15.50
N ASP A 64 11.71 -11.96 15.31
CA ASP A 64 12.23 -11.08 16.36
C ASP A 64 11.20 -10.90 17.49
N ASP A 65 9.92 -10.73 17.17
CA ASP A 65 8.87 -10.57 18.19
C ASP A 65 8.58 -11.90 18.92
N ILE A 66 8.63 -13.07 18.25
CA ILE A 66 8.57 -14.39 18.90
C ILE A 66 9.70 -14.54 19.93
N LYS A 67 10.93 -14.13 19.59
CA LYS A 67 12.06 -14.14 20.52
C LYS A 67 11.85 -13.19 21.69
N LYS A 68 11.43 -11.94 21.43
CA LYS A 68 11.14 -10.95 22.47
C LYS A 68 10.05 -11.40 23.45
N MET A 69 9.03 -12.10 22.95
CA MET A 69 7.95 -12.67 23.75
C MET A 69 8.32 -13.99 24.44
N ASN A 70 9.50 -14.54 24.14
CA ASN A 70 9.97 -15.83 24.64
C ASN A 70 8.95 -16.98 24.40
N LEU A 71 8.41 -17.06 23.16
CA LEU A 71 7.42 -18.07 22.81
C LEU A 71 8.09 -19.38 22.41
N ASP A 72 7.42 -20.49 22.70
CA ASP A 72 7.86 -21.82 22.25
C ASP A 72 7.73 -21.94 20.72
N THR A 73 8.89 -22.00 20.07
CA THR A 73 8.99 -22.05 18.60
C THR A 73 8.62 -23.42 18.02
N SER A 74 8.57 -24.48 18.84
CA SER A 74 8.21 -25.83 18.36
C SER A 74 6.77 -25.89 17.83
N ARG A 75 5.92 -24.97 18.25
CA ARG A 75 4.51 -24.85 17.85
C ARG A 75 4.27 -23.86 16.73
N ILE A 76 5.32 -23.17 16.23
CA ILE A 76 5.15 -22.04 15.32
C ILE A 76 5.81 -22.34 13.98
N GLN A 77 5.02 -22.29 12.92
CA GLN A 77 5.48 -22.41 11.53
C GLN A 77 5.25 -21.08 10.80
N ILE A 78 6.26 -20.57 10.10
CA ILE A 78 6.16 -19.34 9.30
C ILE A 78 6.38 -19.69 7.82
N LEU A 79 5.38 -19.41 6.99
CA LEU A 79 5.40 -19.65 5.55
C LEU A 79 5.18 -18.35 4.78
N THR A 80 5.69 -18.30 3.54
CA THR A 80 5.27 -17.28 2.58
C THR A 80 3.97 -17.71 1.91
N TYR A 81 3.23 -16.74 1.36
CA TYR A 81 2.00 -16.99 0.61
C TYR A 81 2.18 -18.07 -0.46
N GLN A 82 3.24 -17.94 -1.30
CA GLN A 82 3.51 -18.90 -2.37
C GLN A 82 3.78 -20.32 -1.84
N LYS A 83 4.55 -20.42 -0.74
CA LYS A 83 4.86 -21.71 -0.14
C LYS A 83 3.63 -22.36 0.49
N ALA A 84 2.80 -21.58 1.17
CA ALA A 84 1.54 -22.06 1.75
C ALA A 84 0.60 -22.60 0.66
N ILE A 85 0.35 -21.81 -0.39
CA ILE A 85 -0.48 -22.22 -1.53
C ILE A 85 0.04 -23.51 -2.17
N LYS A 86 1.35 -23.61 -2.39
CA LYS A 86 1.95 -24.83 -2.96
C LYS A 86 1.69 -26.05 -2.08
N LEU A 87 1.93 -25.95 -0.76
CA LEU A 87 1.71 -27.05 0.17
C LEU A 87 0.24 -27.46 0.27
N ILE A 88 -0.69 -26.50 0.17
CA ILE A 88 -2.13 -26.79 0.13
C ILE A 88 -2.49 -27.55 -1.16
N MET A 89 -2.01 -27.07 -2.31
CA MET A 89 -2.23 -27.75 -3.60
C MET A 89 -1.67 -29.18 -3.64
N ASP A 90 -0.51 -29.38 -3.00
CA ASP A 90 0.13 -30.69 -2.87
C ASP A 90 -0.51 -31.55 -1.76
N SER A 91 -1.63 -31.12 -1.14
CA SER A 91 -2.32 -31.78 -0.02
C SER A 91 -1.42 -32.06 1.21
N GLN A 92 -0.36 -31.26 1.38
CA GLN A 92 0.60 -31.37 2.48
C GLN A 92 0.30 -30.40 3.63
N LEU A 93 -0.65 -29.48 3.45
CA LEU A 93 -1.05 -28.50 4.44
C LEU A 93 -2.56 -28.29 4.40
N SER A 94 -3.21 -28.36 5.56
CA SER A 94 -4.55 -27.87 5.79
C SER A 94 -4.58 -27.05 7.09
N PHE A 95 -5.48 -26.07 7.17
CA PHE A 95 -5.55 -25.19 8.33
C PHE A 95 -6.46 -25.75 9.46
N ASN A 96 -7.08 -26.91 9.26
CA ASN A 96 -8.06 -27.50 10.19
C ASN A 96 -7.60 -27.59 11.65
N ASP A 97 -6.30 -27.75 11.90
CA ASP A 97 -5.76 -27.94 13.24
C ASP A 97 -4.95 -26.75 13.76
N TYR A 98 -4.86 -25.68 12.99
CA TYR A 98 -4.02 -24.53 13.32
C TYR A 98 -4.81 -23.34 13.85
N SER A 99 -4.15 -22.57 14.73
CA SER A 99 -4.40 -21.14 14.87
C SER A 99 -3.61 -20.40 13.81
N VAL A 100 -4.27 -19.63 12.96
CA VAL A 100 -3.65 -19.02 11.75
C VAL A 100 -3.52 -17.52 11.93
N ILE A 101 -2.37 -16.98 11.57
CA ILE A 101 -2.14 -15.54 11.40
C ILE A 101 -1.85 -15.28 9.93
N ILE A 102 -2.59 -14.37 9.31
CA ILE A 102 -2.33 -13.89 7.94
C ILE A 102 -1.86 -12.43 8.04
N ASP A 103 -0.61 -12.18 7.69
CA ASP A 103 -0.06 -10.84 7.65
C ASP A 103 -0.26 -10.19 6.27
N GLU A 104 -0.54 -8.89 6.24
CA GLU A 104 -0.93 -8.14 5.05
C GLU A 104 -2.12 -8.82 4.34
N ALA A 105 -3.19 -9.08 5.11
CA ALA A 105 -4.36 -9.85 4.68
C ALA A 105 -5.08 -9.26 3.44
N HIS A 106 -4.80 -8.01 3.06
CA HIS A 106 -5.23 -7.45 1.79
C HIS A 106 -4.73 -8.21 0.55
N HIS A 107 -3.78 -9.15 0.72
CA HIS A 107 -3.38 -10.08 -0.34
C HIS A 107 -4.40 -11.23 -0.56
N LEU A 108 -5.37 -11.46 0.33
CA LEU A 108 -6.45 -12.45 0.20
C LEU A 108 -7.60 -12.02 -0.73
N ARG A 109 -7.45 -10.92 -1.43
CA ARG A 109 -8.48 -10.39 -2.34
C ARG A 109 -8.93 -11.41 -3.39
N THR A 110 -10.19 -11.30 -3.82
CA THR A 110 -10.73 -12.11 -4.91
C THR A 110 -10.06 -11.79 -6.25
N GLY A 111 -9.89 -12.78 -7.12
CA GLY A 111 -9.45 -12.55 -8.50
C GLY A 111 -8.53 -13.62 -9.09
N THR A 112 -7.94 -14.52 -8.31
CA THR A 112 -7.19 -15.65 -8.84
C THR A 112 -7.60 -16.96 -8.17
N LYS A 113 -7.56 -18.06 -8.93
CA LYS A 113 -7.83 -19.42 -8.41
C LYS A 113 -6.93 -19.78 -7.21
N LEU A 114 -5.72 -19.23 -7.17
CA LEU A 114 -4.77 -19.47 -6.08
C LEU A 114 -5.16 -18.77 -4.78
N GLN A 115 -5.79 -17.63 -4.88
CA GLN A 115 -6.28 -16.88 -3.72
C GLN A 115 -7.53 -17.53 -3.12
N SER A 116 -8.47 -18.04 -3.95
CA SER A 116 -9.65 -18.74 -3.45
C SER A 116 -9.29 -19.98 -2.63
N ILE A 117 -8.29 -20.76 -3.06
CA ILE A 117 -7.78 -21.92 -2.30
C ILE A 117 -7.33 -21.50 -0.88
N LEU A 118 -6.62 -20.38 -0.77
CA LEU A 118 -6.15 -19.90 0.52
C LEU A 118 -7.29 -19.36 1.39
N ILE A 119 -8.28 -18.70 0.79
CA ILE A 119 -9.50 -18.22 1.48
C ILE A 119 -10.26 -19.39 2.06
N ASP A 120 -10.49 -20.47 1.28
CA ASP A 120 -11.19 -21.67 1.74
C ASP A 120 -10.48 -22.33 2.95
N GLU A 121 -9.16 -22.39 2.92
CA GLU A 121 -8.37 -22.92 4.05
C GLU A 121 -8.46 -22.00 5.28
N CYS A 122 -8.48 -20.66 5.09
CA CYS A 122 -8.69 -19.72 6.19
C CYS A 122 -9.99 -19.99 6.94
N MET A 123 -11.07 -20.31 6.24
CA MET A 123 -12.38 -20.63 6.88
C MET A 123 -12.36 -21.94 7.68
N ARG A 124 -11.40 -22.83 7.44
CA ARG A 124 -11.25 -24.13 8.15
C ARG A 124 -10.45 -24.03 9.43
N ALA A 125 -9.69 -22.97 9.65
CA ALA A 125 -8.81 -22.82 10.81
C ALA A 125 -9.54 -22.96 12.15
N LYS A 126 -8.83 -23.34 13.21
CA LYS A 126 -9.39 -23.36 14.59
C LYS A 126 -9.62 -21.95 15.11
N LYS A 127 -8.66 -21.07 14.88
CA LYS A 127 -8.72 -19.63 15.16
C LYS A 127 -8.00 -18.90 14.04
N ILE A 128 -8.45 -17.69 13.71
CA ILE A 128 -7.79 -16.89 12.68
C ILE A 128 -7.64 -15.42 13.08
N VAL A 129 -6.49 -14.85 12.76
CA VAL A 129 -6.22 -13.41 12.92
C VAL A 129 -5.69 -12.86 11.61
N LEU A 130 -6.40 -11.89 11.05
CA LEU A 130 -6.05 -11.23 9.80
C LEU A 130 -5.46 -9.86 10.10
N LEU A 131 -4.22 -9.61 9.68
CA LEU A 131 -3.54 -8.34 9.93
C LEU A 131 -3.53 -7.50 8.66
N THR A 132 -3.98 -6.27 8.77
CA THR A 132 -3.86 -5.31 7.66
C THR A 132 -3.75 -3.88 8.16
N GLY A 133 -2.97 -3.07 7.45
CA GLY A 133 -2.96 -1.61 7.61
C GLY A 133 -3.94 -0.91 6.66
N THR A 134 -4.54 -1.66 5.72
CA THR A 134 -5.41 -1.14 4.66
C THR A 134 -6.46 -2.19 4.33
N ILE A 135 -7.72 -1.90 4.58
CA ILE A 135 -8.82 -2.80 4.18
C ILE A 135 -9.08 -2.63 2.68
N PHE A 136 -9.30 -1.41 2.23
CA PHE A 136 -9.59 -1.11 0.84
C PHE A 136 -8.31 -0.89 0.06
N TYR A 137 -7.84 -1.91 -0.65
CA TYR A 137 -6.64 -1.82 -1.46
C TYR A 137 -6.96 -1.49 -2.93
N ASN A 138 -7.87 -2.24 -3.55
CA ASN A 138 -8.28 -2.04 -4.94
C ASN A 138 -9.78 -1.79 -5.11
N ALA A 139 -10.59 -2.38 -4.26
CA ALA A 139 -12.03 -2.45 -4.43
C ALA A 139 -12.75 -2.52 -3.07
N LEU A 140 -14.04 -2.24 -3.05
CA LEU A 140 -14.86 -2.38 -1.86
C LEU A 140 -14.98 -3.85 -1.40
N THR A 141 -14.94 -4.77 -2.33
CA THR A 141 -14.96 -6.22 -2.08
C THR A 141 -13.71 -6.75 -1.37
N ASP A 142 -12.66 -5.93 -1.23
CA ASP A 142 -11.54 -6.29 -0.36
C ASP A 142 -11.99 -6.46 1.11
N LEU A 143 -12.99 -5.68 1.55
CA LEU A 143 -13.67 -5.85 2.85
C LEU A 143 -14.43 -7.17 2.91
N SER A 144 -15.16 -7.53 1.84
CA SER A 144 -15.99 -8.74 1.79
C SER A 144 -15.18 -9.99 2.12
N VAL A 145 -14.02 -10.14 1.49
CA VAL A 145 -13.16 -11.31 1.72
C VAL A 145 -12.78 -11.44 3.20
N LEU A 146 -12.38 -10.34 3.83
CA LEU A 146 -11.93 -10.38 5.22
C LEU A 146 -13.09 -10.70 6.17
N VAL A 147 -14.25 -10.08 5.96
CA VAL A 147 -15.45 -10.28 6.80
C VAL A 147 -16.02 -11.68 6.60
N ASN A 148 -16.16 -12.14 5.36
CA ASN A 148 -16.67 -13.46 5.03
C ASN A 148 -15.81 -14.59 5.64
N ILE A 149 -14.47 -14.44 5.65
CA ILE A 149 -13.57 -15.37 6.35
C ILE A 149 -13.90 -15.42 7.85
N ILE A 150 -14.07 -14.28 8.51
CA ILE A 150 -14.33 -14.23 9.95
C ILE A 150 -15.71 -14.78 10.30
N LYS A 151 -16.71 -14.49 9.49
CA LYS A 151 -18.11 -15.01 9.67
C LYS A 151 -18.24 -16.46 9.22
N LYS A 152 -17.30 -17.00 8.44
CA LYS A 152 -17.38 -18.33 7.77
C LYS A 152 -18.57 -18.47 6.83
N ASP A 153 -19.00 -17.37 6.26
CA ASP A 153 -20.19 -17.31 5.41
C ASP A 153 -20.08 -16.11 4.47
N GLU A 154 -20.74 -16.15 3.33
CA GLU A 154 -20.79 -15.05 2.36
C GLU A 154 -21.83 -14.00 2.81
N VAL A 155 -21.47 -13.25 3.87
CA VAL A 155 -22.34 -12.19 4.41
C VAL A 155 -22.23 -10.88 3.64
N LEU A 156 -21.11 -10.65 2.92
CA LEU A 156 -20.88 -9.49 2.06
C LEU A 156 -20.69 -9.95 0.62
N PRO A 157 -21.18 -9.19 -0.38
CA PRO A 157 -21.08 -9.55 -1.79
C PRO A 157 -19.61 -9.65 -2.25
N GLU A 158 -19.31 -10.62 -3.11
CA GLU A 158 -17.97 -10.86 -3.65
C GLU A 158 -17.68 -10.04 -4.93
N THR A 159 -18.70 -9.50 -5.58
CA THR A 159 -18.51 -8.66 -6.76
C THR A 159 -18.67 -7.18 -6.44
N ASN A 160 -17.81 -6.34 -7.04
CA ASN A 160 -17.88 -4.89 -6.87
C ASN A 160 -19.22 -4.29 -7.31
N LYS A 161 -19.85 -4.88 -8.33
CA LYS A 161 -21.15 -4.41 -8.83
C LYS A 161 -22.24 -4.61 -7.79
N GLU A 162 -22.31 -5.80 -7.20
CA GLU A 162 -23.28 -6.10 -6.14
C GLU A 162 -22.99 -5.31 -4.88
N PHE A 163 -21.71 -5.21 -4.47
CA PHE A 163 -21.34 -4.43 -3.30
C PHE A 163 -21.77 -2.97 -3.43
N LYS A 164 -21.53 -2.34 -4.56
CA LYS A 164 -21.98 -0.98 -4.83
C LYS A 164 -23.49 -0.87 -4.87
N PHE A 165 -24.17 -1.82 -5.51
CA PHE A 165 -25.62 -1.85 -5.57
C PHE A 165 -26.26 -1.88 -4.18
N PHE A 166 -25.71 -2.64 -3.25
CA PHE A 166 -26.26 -2.75 -1.88
C PHE A 166 -25.82 -1.61 -0.96
N PHE A 167 -24.59 -1.14 -1.06
CA PHE A 167 -24.00 -0.30 -0.02
C PHE A 167 -23.47 1.06 -0.54
N TRP A 168 -23.51 1.31 -1.83
CA TRP A 168 -23.04 2.56 -2.43
C TRP A 168 -24.02 3.05 -3.48
N ASP A 169 -24.58 4.24 -3.29
CA ASP A 169 -25.38 4.90 -4.31
C ASP A 169 -24.45 5.54 -5.35
N GLU A 170 -24.42 4.97 -6.55
CA GLU A 170 -23.57 5.45 -7.64
C GLU A 170 -23.97 6.85 -8.15
N ILE A 171 -25.24 7.26 -7.96
CA ILE A 171 -25.75 8.55 -8.41
C ILE A 171 -25.24 9.67 -7.48
N TYR A 172 -25.35 9.44 -6.17
CA TYR A 172 -25.01 10.43 -5.15
C TYR A 172 -23.63 10.21 -4.52
N GLU A 173 -22.93 9.16 -4.90
CA GLU A 173 -21.63 8.77 -4.31
C GLU A 173 -21.66 8.73 -2.78
N VAL A 174 -22.73 8.22 -2.20
CA VAL A 174 -22.89 8.07 -0.74
C VAL A 174 -23.13 6.61 -0.37
N PRO A 175 -22.75 6.17 0.86
CA PRO A 175 -23.09 4.83 1.32
C PRO A 175 -24.60 4.63 1.33
N GLY A 176 -25.06 3.52 0.72
CA GLY A 176 -26.46 3.13 0.68
C GLY A 176 -26.93 2.57 2.04
N SER A 177 -27.03 1.27 2.14
CA SER A 177 -27.56 0.58 3.34
C SER A 177 -26.52 0.50 4.48
N VAL A 178 -26.29 1.61 5.18
CA VAL A 178 -25.27 1.72 6.25
C VAL A 178 -25.55 0.77 7.41
N ASP A 179 -26.79 0.72 7.88
CA ASP A 179 -27.14 -0.11 9.03
C ASP A 179 -26.97 -1.60 8.74
N THR A 180 -27.39 -2.04 7.55
CA THR A 180 -27.17 -3.43 7.10
C THR A 180 -25.67 -3.75 6.99
N LEU A 181 -24.85 -2.82 6.52
CA LEU A 181 -23.40 -3.01 6.46
C LEU A 181 -22.82 -3.14 7.87
N LYS A 182 -23.20 -2.27 8.80
CA LYS A 182 -22.75 -2.31 10.19
C LYS A 182 -23.08 -3.65 10.84
N GLU A 183 -24.31 -4.12 10.69
CA GLU A 183 -24.75 -5.41 11.23
C GLU A 183 -23.90 -6.59 10.69
N ARG A 184 -23.61 -6.60 9.41
CA ARG A 184 -22.80 -7.65 8.78
C ARG A 184 -21.32 -7.61 9.21
N VAL A 185 -20.78 -6.43 9.44
CA VAL A 185 -19.37 -6.22 9.83
C VAL A 185 -19.15 -6.30 11.33
N GLU A 186 -20.21 -6.10 12.14
CA GLU A 186 -20.12 -6.07 13.60
C GLU A 186 -19.38 -7.31 14.15
N GLY A 187 -18.45 -7.07 15.07
CA GLY A 187 -17.68 -8.12 15.74
C GLY A 187 -16.60 -8.79 14.89
N THR A 188 -16.34 -8.32 13.67
CA THR A 188 -15.32 -8.92 12.78
C THR A 188 -14.01 -8.15 12.74
N ILE A 189 -14.01 -6.86 13.09
CA ILE A 189 -12.87 -5.95 12.93
C ILE A 189 -12.55 -5.26 14.25
N SER A 190 -11.28 -5.24 14.60
CA SER A 190 -10.72 -4.31 15.59
C SER A 190 -10.05 -3.17 14.85
N TYR A 191 -10.47 -1.95 15.14
CA TYR A 191 -9.90 -0.74 14.56
C TYR A 191 -9.01 -0.03 15.56
N PHE A 192 -7.78 0.27 15.16
CA PHE A 192 -6.90 1.11 15.95
C PHE A 192 -6.03 1.98 15.04
N LYS A 193 -6.31 3.26 15.04
CA LYS A 193 -5.48 4.27 14.39
C LYS A 193 -4.88 5.13 15.49
N LYS A 194 -3.56 5.14 15.61
CA LYS A 194 -2.92 6.11 16.48
C LYS A 194 -3.36 7.50 16.02
N SER A 195 -3.99 8.27 16.92
CA SER A 195 -4.22 9.69 16.72
C SER A 195 -2.88 10.38 16.43
N HIS A 196 -2.91 11.53 15.76
CA HIS A 196 -1.73 12.37 15.53
C HIS A 196 -1.03 12.64 16.86
N ASP A 197 -0.01 11.84 17.12
CA ASP A 197 0.87 11.96 18.27
C ASP A 197 2.02 12.87 17.84
N GLU A 198 2.53 13.68 18.73
CA GLU A 198 3.72 14.55 18.57
C GLU A 198 4.95 13.79 18.04
N HIS A 199 4.94 12.46 18.15
CA HIS A 199 5.97 11.56 17.65
C HIS A 199 5.89 11.27 16.12
N TYR A 200 4.82 11.70 15.44
CA TYR A 200 4.74 11.62 13.97
C TYR A 200 5.15 12.94 13.33
N PRO A 201 5.94 12.92 12.25
CA PRO A 201 6.20 14.14 11.50
C PRO A 201 4.92 14.67 10.87
N LYS A 202 4.78 16.00 10.79
CA LYS A 202 3.73 16.66 10.02
C LYS A 202 3.93 16.37 8.53
N SER A 203 2.86 16.35 7.74
CA SER A 203 2.96 16.19 6.29
C SER A 203 2.23 17.31 5.56
N ILE A 204 2.83 17.76 4.46
CA ILE A 204 2.26 18.76 3.54
C ILE A 204 2.17 18.10 2.17
N ASN A 205 0.97 18.14 1.55
CA ASN A 205 0.75 17.57 0.23
C ASN A 205 0.69 18.68 -0.81
N THR A 206 1.50 18.56 -1.86
CA THR A 206 1.58 19.50 -2.97
C THR A 206 1.41 18.76 -4.29
N ILE A 207 0.61 19.29 -5.20
CA ILE A 207 0.50 18.79 -6.57
C ILE A 207 1.12 19.83 -7.50
N ILE A 208 2.11 19.40 -8.29
CA ILE A 208 2.77 20.24 -9.28
C ILE A 208 2.41 19.76 -10.68
N LYS A 209 1.83 20.66 -11.46
CA LYS A 209 1.49 20.45 -12.86
C LYS A 209 2.66 20.87 -13.75
N VAL A 210 3.01 20.02 -14.71
CA VAL A 210 4.08 20.28 -15.67
C VAL A 210 3.54 20.12 -17.08
N ASP A 211 3.70 21.12 -17.91
CA ASP A 211 3.25 21.07 -19.30
C ASP A 211 4.09 20.06 -20.07
N MET A 212 3.38 19.21 -20.87
CA MET A 212 4.04 18.31 -21.82
C MET A 212 4.69 19.12 -22.94
N SER A 213 5.84 18.66 -23.45
CA SER A 213 6.42 19.19 -24.66
C SER A 213 5.59 18.88 -25.89
N ASN A 214 5.81 19.62 -26.98
CA ASN A 214 5.15 19.36 -28.26
C ASN A 214 5.45 17.93 -28.76
N GLY A 215 6.65 17.41 -28.53
CA GLY A 215 7.04 16.04 -28.86
C GLY A 215 6.21 15.01 -28.08
N GLN A 216 6.08 15.22 -26.78
CA GLN A 216 5.24 14.35 -25.91
C GLN A 216 3.76 14.40 -26.33
N ILE A 217 3.21 15.57 -26.68
CA ILE A 217 1.84 15.71 -27.15
C ILE A 217 1.63 15.00 -28.50
N SER A 218 2.60 15.07 -29.40
CA SER A 218 2.57 14.37 -30.68
C SER A 218 2.53 12.85 -30.48
N GLU A 219 3.40 12.33 -29.61
CA GLU A 219 3.47 10.90 -29.31
C GLU A 219 2.22 10.43 -28.54
N TYR A 220 1.65 11.27 -27.68
CA TYR A 220 0.38 10.99 -27.02
C TYR A 220 -0.75 10.77 -28.01
N ARG A 221 -0.85 11.60 -29.08
CA ARG A 221 -1.81 11.41 -30.16
C ARG A 221 -1.58 10.11 -30.92
N HIS A 222 -0.31 9.76 -31.16
CA HIS A 222 0.03 8.48 -31.77
C HIS A 222 -0.51 7.30 -30.96
N TYR A 223 -0.33 7.29 -29.64
CA TYR A 223 -0.85 6.23 -28.77
C TYR A 223 -2.37 6.24 -28.64
N LEU A 224 -3.03 7.41 -28.66
CA LEU A 224 -4.48 7.52 -28.72
C LEU A 224 -5.03 6.76 -29.93
N LYS A 225 -4.46 7.02 -31.12
CA LYS A 225 -4.87 6.37 -32.38
C LYS A 225 -4.54 4.87 -32.36
N LYS A 226 -3.32 4.51 -31.98
CA LYS A 226 -2.82 3.14 -32.03
C LYS A 226 -3.51 2.20 -31.04
N ILE A 227 -3.81 2.66 -29.83
CA ILE A 227 -4.33 1.80 -28.75
C ILE A 227 -5.85 1.93 -28.60
N LEU A 228 -6.37 3.16 -28.61
CA LEU A 228 -7.79 3.42 -28.37
C LEU A 228 -8.59 3.66 -29.64
N SER A 229 -7.92 3.75 -30.80
CA SER A 229 -8.55 4.06 -32.10
C SER A 229 -9.25 5.43 -32.14
N LEU A 230 -8.69 6.42 -31.40
CA LEU A 230 -9.15 7.81 -31.33
C LEU A 230 -8.19 8.70 -32.13
N ASP A 231 -8.68 9.51 -33.04
CA ASP A 231 -7.86 10.32 -33.95
C ASP A 231 -7.37 11.62 -33.31
N ASN A 232 -8.09 12.15 -32.31
CA ASN A 232 -7.79 13.43 -31.69
C ASN A 232 -7.81 13.38 -30.16
N ILE A 233 -7.09 14.28 -29.51
CA ILE A 233 -7.23 14.52 -28.07
C ILE A 233 -8.61 15.16 -27.84
N GLN A 234 -9.42 14.48 -27.04
CA GLN A 234 -10.79 14.86 -26.72
C GLN A 234 -11.14 14.40 -25.32
N HIS A 235 -12.34 14.72 -24.83
CA HIS A 235 -12.84 14.09 -23.62
C HIS A 235 -13.01 12.57 -23.86
N ILE A 236 -12.37 11.76 -23.02
CA ILE A 236 -12.40 10.31 -23.13
C ILE A 236 -13.17 9.74 -21.95
N ASP A 237 -14.29 9.08 -22.25
CA ASP A 237 -14.95 8.24 -21.25
C ASP A 237 -14.30 6.85 -21.26
N TYR A 238 -13.37 6.65 -20.33
CA TYR A 238 -12.65 5.38 -20.22
C TYR A 238 -13.54 4.23 -19.74
N SER A 239 -14.74 4.50 -19.19
CA SER A 239 -15.64 3.46 -18.65
C SER A 239 -16.27 2.60 -19.74
N ILE A 240 -16.46 3.15 -20.93
CA ILE A 240 -17.08 2.49 -22.09
C ILE A 240 -16.08 1.76 -22.98
N LEU A 241 -14.78 1.95 -22.74
CA LEU A 241 -13.72 1.36 -23.56
C LEU A 241 -13.26 0.00 -23.01
N ASP A 242 -12.65 -0.81 -23.87
CA ASP A 242 -12.03 -2.07 -23.45
C ASP A 242 -10.97 -1.85 -22.37
N LYS A 243 -11.15 -2.49 -21.22
CA LYS A 243 -10.29 -2.31 -20.03
C LYS A 243 -8.82 -2.63 -20.29
N ARG A 244 -8.50 -3.59 -21.16
CA ARG A 244 -7.11 -3.96 -21.49
C ARG A 244 -6.45 -2.86 -22.30
N LYS A 245 -7.18 -2.31 -23.30
CA LYS A 245 -6.71 -1.18 -24.08
C LYS A 245 -6.50 0.06 -23.23
N VAL A 246 -7.45 0.38 -22.34
CA VAL A 246 -7.34 1.49 -21.39
C VAL A 246 -6.12 1.32 -20.49
N ASN A 247 -5.94 0.17 -19.86
CA ASN A 247 -4.79 -0.09 -19.00
C ASN A 247 -3.46 0.03 -19.72
N ASN A 248 -3.38 -0.47 -20.98
CA ASN A 248 -2.20 -0.33 -21.81
C ASN A 248 -1.93 1.14 -22.14
N PHE A 249 -2.95 1.87 -22.56
CA PHE A 249 -2.86 3.30 -22.87
C PHE A 249 -2.38 4.12 -21.65
N LEU A 250 -3.02 3.94 -20.51
CA LEU A 250 -2.63 4.62 -19.27
C LEU A 250 -1.20 4.27 -18.80
N ASN A 251 -0.75 3.04 -19.04
CA ASN A 251 0.61 2.64 -18.72
C ASN A 251 1.65 3.30 -19.62
N VAL A 252 1.41 3.31 -20.92
CA VAL A 252 2.33 3.92 -21.91
C VAL A 252 2.37 5.44 -21.73
N THR A 253 1.23 6.09 -21.56
CA THR A 253 1.17 7.55 -21.43
C THR A 253 1.79 8.07 -20.11
N ARG A 254 1.76 7.30 -19.02
CA ARG A 254 2.50 7.64 -17.79
C ARG A 254 4.02 7.58 -18.00
N GLN A 255 4.52 6.61 -18.76
CA GLN A 255 5.94 6.57 -19.14
C GLN A 255 6.30 7.75 -20.01
N LEU A 256 5.48 8.04 -21.01
CA LEU A 256 5.62 9.19 -21.89
C LEU A 256 5.61 10.52 -21.12
N SER A 257 4.81 10.62 -20.06
CA SER A 257 4.78 11.81 -19.21
C SER A 257 6.10 12.11 -18.51
N ASN A 258 6.93 11.09 -18.27
CA ASN A 258 8.26 11.25 -17.69
C ASN A 258 9.33 11.47 -18.76
N THR A 259 9.31 10.66 -19.83
CA THR A 259 10.38 10.65 -20.84
C THR A 259 9.81 10.44 -22.24
N LEU A 260 10.48 10.99 -23.24
CA LEU A 260 10.19 10.76 -24.65
C LEU A 260 11.34 9.98 -25.26
N GLU A 261 11.05 8.84 -25.92
CA GLU A 261 12.09 8.02 -26.57
C GLU A 261 12.85 8.82 -27.63
N ASN A 262 14.16 8.66 -27.65
CA ASN A 262 15.09 9.34 -28.57
C ASN A 262 15.09 10.88 -28.50
N SER A 263 14.62 11.45 -27.41
CA SER A 263 14.64 12.90 -27.18
C SER A 263 15.20 13.24 -25.79
N PRO A 264 15.97 14.31 -25.63
CA PRO A 264 16.39 14.84 -24.33
C PRO A 264 15.29 15.71 -23.67
N ASP A 265 14.14 15.85 -24.31
CA ASP A 265 13.07 16.74 -23.89
C ASP A 265 12.21 16.09 -22.80
N PHE A 266 12.61 16.27 -21.56
CA PHE A 266 11.98 15.71 -20.38
C PHE A 266 11.48 16.79 -19.40
N PRO A 267 10.43 17.56 -19.73
CA PRO A 267 9.99 18.69 -18.91
C PRO A 267 9.78 18.31 -17.44
N LYS A 268 9.14 17.17 -17.17
CA LYS A 268 8.88 16.71 -15.80
C LYS A 268 10.18 16.35 -15.05
N ILE A 269 11.13 15.68 -15.68
CA ILE A 269 12.43 15.35 -15.07
C ILE A 269 13.19 16.63 -14.73
N ILE A 270 13.19 17.61 -15.64
CA ILE A 270 13.84 18.90 -15.43
C ILE A 270 13.17 19.66 -14.26
N ALA A 271 11.84 19.69 -14.24
CA ALA A 271 11.08 20.35 -13.17
C ALA A 271 11.34 19.68 -11.80
N ILE A 272 11.35 18.33 -11.74
CA ILE A 272 11.70 17.58 -10.54
C ILE A 272 13.14 17.92 -10.11
N TRP A 273 14.09 17.92 -11.04
CA TRP A 273 15.48 18.24 -10.74
C TRP A 273 15.62 19.65 -10.15
N GLU A 274 15.04 20.68 -10.80
CA GLU A 274 15.10 22.05 -10.32
C GLU A 274 14.51 22.21 -8.92
N TYR A 275 13.46 21.44 -8.60
CA TYR A 275 12.85 21.44 -7.27
C TYR A 275 13.75 20.77 -6.24
N ILE A 276 14.20 19.54 -6.48
CA ILE A 276 14.99 18.76 -5.51
C ILE A 276 16.39 19.31 -5.31
N LYS A 277 16.91 20.08 -6.25
CA LYS A 277 18.22 20.73 -6.15
C LYS A 277 18.35 21.57 -4.88
N THR A 278 17.31 22.30 -4.52
CA THR A 278 17.24 23.18 -3.34
C THR A 278 16.43 22.59 -2.17
N ALA A 279 15.73 21.50 -2.38
CA ALA A 279 14.90 20.88 -1.34
C ALA A 279 15.73 20.37 -0.15
N PRO A 280 15.18 20.41 1.08
CA PRO A 280 15.82 19.80 2.24
C PRO A 280 16.06 18.30 2.06
N LYS A 281 17.21 17.81 2.54
CA LYS A 281 17.65 16.41 2.44
C LYS A 281 17.63 15.72 3.82
N PRO A 282 17.55 14.39 3.86
CA PRO A 282 17.44 13.45 2.73
C PRO A 282 16.03 13.40 2.14
N LEU A 283 15.89 13.04 0.87
CA LEU A 283 14.61 12.95 0.19
C LEU A 283 14.44 11.64 -0.62
N ILE A 284 13.20 11.35 -0.98
CA ILE A 284 12.83 10.17 -1.76
C ILE A 284 12.24 10.62 -3.09
N VAL A 285 12.63 9.98 -4.18
CA VAL A 285 11.93 10.06 -5.46
C VAL A 285 11.41 8.67 -5.83
N TYR A 286 10.11 8.58 -6.01
CA TYR A 286 9.42 7.34 -6.36
C TYR A 286 8.88 7.39 -7.78
N SER A 287 9.11 6.32 -8.53
CA SER A 287 8.46 6.04 -9.80
C SER A 287 8.08 4.57 -9.91
N ASN A 288 7.01 4.24 -10.64
CA ASN A 288 6.71 2.86 -11.01
C ASN A 288 7.71 2.29 -12.03
N TYR A 289 8.46 3.16 -12.70
CA TYR A 289 9.32 2.82 -13.82
C TYR A 289 10.79 3.07 -13.49
N LEU A 290 11.65 2.15 -13.90
CA LEU A 290 13.09 2.29 -13.76
C LEU A 290 13.64 3.15 -14.92
N ALA A 291 13.56 2.64 -16.16
CA ALA A 291 14.13 3.28 -17.34
C ALA A 291 13.43 4.61 -17.71
N ASN A 292 12.08 4.59 -17.77
CA ASN A 292 11.28 5.76 -18.10
C ASN A 292 10.76 6.48 -16.83
N GLY A 293 11.52 6.44 -15.75
CA GLY A 293 11.18 7.05 -14.46
C GLY A 293 12.42 7.58 -13.78
N ILE A 294 12.98 6.82 -12.83
CA ILE A 294 14.07 7.31 -11.98
C ILE A 294 15.43 7.40 -12.66
N LEU A 295 15.78 6.56 -13.67
CA LEU A 295 17.10 6.58 -14.29
C LEU A 295 17.44 7.91 -14.99
N PRO A 296 16.54 8.57 -15.73
CA PRO A 296 16.88 9.86 -16.35
C PRO A 296 17.27 10.95 -15.36
N LEU A 297 16.77 10.88 -14.12
CA LEU A 297 17.13 11.83 -13.07
C LEU A 297 18.58 11.67 -12.60
N THR A 298 19.14 10.45 -12.68
CA THR A 298 20.53 10.19 -12.24
C THR A 298 21.55 11.02 -12.99
N VAL A 299 21.31 11.34 -14.27
CA VAL A 299 22.19 12.19 -15.08
C VAL A 299 22.38 13.57 -14.43
N HIS A 300 21.30 14.14 -13.89
CA HIS A 300 21.35 15.43 -13.21
C HIS A 300 22.04 15.32 -11.83
N LEU A 301 21.77 14.23 -11.11
CA LEU A 301 22.40 13.97 -9.81
C LEU A 301 23.92 13.79 -9.94
N ASP A 302 24.38 12.99 -10.91
CA ASP A 302 25.79 12.74 -11.19
C ASP A 302 26.51 14.03 -11.58
N LYS A 303 25.95 14.79 -12.53
CA LYS A 303 26.49 16.06 -12.97
C LYS A 303 26.72 17.07 -11.82
N ASN A 304 25.84 17.03 -10.82
CA ASN A 304 25.88 17.96 -9.70
C ASN A 304 26.47 17.34 -8.41
N LYS A 305 27.03 16.13 -8.50
CA LYS A 305 27.67 15.41 -7.39
C LYS A 305 26.78 15.24 -6.16
N ILE A 306 25.47 15.05 -6.38
CA ILE A 306 24.52 14.77 -5.32
C ILE A 306 24.63 13.28 -4.97
N SER A 307 24.72 12.96 -3.68
CA SER A 307 24.81 11.58 -3.22
C SER A 307 23.44 10.88 -3.33
N TYR A 308 23.38 9.76 -4.07
CA TYR A 308 22.13 9.02 -4.24
C TYR A 308 22.34 7.51 -4.28
N ALA A 309 21.25 6.76 -4.11
CA ALA A 309 21.20 5.33 -4.38
C ALA A 309 19.91 4.97 -5.10
N LEU A 310 20.00 3.94 -5.94
CA LEU A 310 18.88 3.28 -6.60
C LEU A 310 18.40 2.11 -5.73
N TYR A 311 17.09 2.00 -5.48
CA TYR A 311 16.47 0.92 -4.72
C TYR A 311 15.36 0.27 -5.55
N PHE A 312 15.58 -0.97 -6.01
CA PHE A 312 14.66 -1.69 -6.88
C PHE A 312 14.68 -3.21 -6.64
N GLY A 313 13.69 -3.93 -7.19
CA GLY A 313 13.40 -5.32 -6.82
C GLY A 313 14.47 -6.36 -7.11
N GLU A 314 15.28 -6.18 -8.16
CA GLU A 314 16.29 -7.15 -8.61
C GLU A 314 17.58 -7.14 -7.78
N GLN A 315 17.70 -6.20 -6.83
CA GLN A 315 18.87 -6.12 -5.94
C GLN A 315 18.82 -7.20 -4.85
N THR A 316 20.00 -7.69 -4.44
CA THR A 316 20.13 -8.60 -3.30
C THR A 316 19.68 -7.94 -2.00
N GLU A 317 19.22 -8.74 -1.05
CA GLU A 317 18.78 -8.23 0.26
C GLU A 317 19.89 -7.49 1.00
N GLU A 318 21.12 -7.99 0.93
CA GLU A 318 22.28 -7.35 1.54
C GLU A 318 22.53 -5.94 0.99
N LYS A 319 22.51 -5.80 -0.36
CA LYS A 319 22.66 -4.50 -1.03
C LYS A 319 21.54 -3.54 -0.62
N ARG A 320 20.31 -4.02 -0.56
CA ARG A 320 19.15 -3.21 -0.13
C ARG A 320 19.29 -2.73 1.30
N ASN A 321 19.68 -3.61 2.23
CA ASN A 321 19.89 -3.25 3.64
C ASN A 321 20.99 -2.18 3.78
N LYS A 322 22.11 -2.33 3.07
CA LYS A 322 23.19 -1.34 3.07
C LYS A 322 22.75 0.04 2.56
N ILE A 323 21.90 0.07 1.52
CA ILE A 323 21.33 1.33 1.00
C ILE A 323 20.48 2.02 2.08
N ILE A 324 19.61 1.27 2.77
CA ILE A 324 18.76 1.82 3.83
C ILE A 324 19.58 2.32 5.01
N ASP A 325 20.61 1.56 5.42
CA ASP A 325 21.51 1.98 6.49
C ASP A 325 22.23 3.30 6.13
N ASN A 326 22.73 3.41 4.90
CA ASN A 326 23.38 4.64 4.42
C ASN A 326 22.42 5.83 4.38
N TYR A 327 21.16 5.61 3.94
CA TYR A 327 20.13 6.63 3.94
C TYR A 327 19.80 7.11 5.36
N ASN A 328 19.57 6.17 6.26
CA ASN A 328 19.22 6.47 7.66
C ASN A 328 20.39 7.14 8.43
N GLN A 329 21.62 6.88 8.01
CA GLN A 329 22.83 7.55 8.51
C GLN A 329 23.11 8.91 7.82
N ARG A 330 22.21 9.38 6.94
CA ARG A 330 22.36 10.63 6.17
C ARG A 330 23.62 10.70 5.28
N LYS A 331 24.05 9.54 4.80
CA LYS A 331 25.14 9.43 3.81
C LYS A 331 24.64 9.58 2.36
N LEU A 332 23.32 9.57 2.19
CA LEU A 332 22.65 9.75 0.89
C LEU A 332 21.70 10.94 0.99
N ASP A 333 21.76 11.81 0.00
CA ASP A 333 20.87 12.95 -0.16
C ASP A 333 19.54 12.53 -0.79
N VAL A 334 19.61 11.60 -1.77
CA VAL A 334 18.45 11.17 -2.56
C VAL A 334 18.37 9.66 -2.60
N LEU A 335 17.18 9.12 -2.30
CA LEU A 335 16.86 7.72 -2.48
C LEU A 335 15.86 7.57 -3.63
N LEU A 336 16.28 6.96 -4.72
CA LEU A 336 15.47 6.69 -5.90
C LEU A 336 14.83 5.30 -5.78
N ILE A 337 13.50 5.21 -5.67
CA ILE A 337 12.80 3.95 -5.38
C ILE A 337 11.84 3.58 -6.50
N THR A 338 11.81 2.30 -6.89
CA THR A 338 10.75 1.74 -7.74
C THR A 338 9.73 0.95 -6.92
N SER A 339 8.57 0.67 -7.53
CA SER A 339 7.48 -0.06 -6.88
C SER A 339 7.89 -1.46 -6.37
N ALA A 340 8.79 -2.13 -7.08
CA ALA A 340 9.26 -3.47 -6.71
C ALA A 340 10.15 -3.47 -5.44
N GLY A 341 10.70 -2.31 -5.05
CA GLY A 341 11.53 -2.16 -3.86
C GLY A 341 10.79 -1.64 -2.63
N SER A 342 9.56 -1.17 -2.77
CA SER A 342 8.88 -0.39 -1.72
C SER A 342 8.40 -1.19 -0.50
N GLU A 343 8.41 -2.51 -0.56
CA GLU A 343 8.03 -3.37 0.57
C GLU A 343 9.19 -3.44 1.58
N SER A 344 8.90 -3.26 2.87
CA SER A 344 9.84 -3.45 4.01
C SER A 344 10.85 -2.35 4.29
N LEU A 345 10.68 -1.16 3.74
CA LEU A 345 11.53 -0.02 4.06
C LEU A 345 11.22 0.54 5.45
N ASP A 346 12.25 0.91 6.20
CA ASP A 346 12.17 1.73 7.41
C ASP A 346 13.07 2.94 7.23
N LEU A 347 12.47 4.06 6.81
CA LEU A 347 13.20 5.27 6.43
C LEU A 347 13.05 6.32 7.52
N LYS A 348 14.18 6.93 7.90
CA LYS A 348 14.24 7.93 8.96
C LYS A 348 14.63 9.29 8.41
N ASN A 349 14.10 10.34 9.05
CA ASN A 349 14.47 11.73 8.80
C ASN A 349 14.23 12.22 7.36
N THR A 350 13.33 11.57 6.61
CA THR A 350 12.97 11.99 5.25
C THR A 350 12.33 13.37 5.25
N ARG A 351 12.84 14.30 4.45
CA ARG A 351 12.34 15.69 4.41
C ARG A 351 11.31 15.92 3.33
N SER A 352 11.42 15.21 2.20
CA SER A 352 10.40 15.24 1.15
C SER A 352 10.29 13.91 0.40
N ILE A 353 9.13 13.69 -0.19
CA ILE A 353 8.80 12.51 -1.01
C ILE A 353 8.22 12.99 -2.32
N HIS A 354 8.88 12.71 -3.42
CA HIS A 354 8.45 13.09 -4.77
C HIS A 354 7.87 11.88 -5.48
N ILE A 355 6.58 11.92 -5.83
CA ILE A 355 5.88 10.91 -6.61
C ILE A 355 5.86 11.37 -8.07
N MET A 356 6.63 10.72 -8.94
CA MET A 356 6.86 11.19 -10.31
C MET A 356 5.63 11.07 -11.20
N GLU A 357 4.80 10.05 -10.99
CA GLU A 357 3.57 9.87 -11.75
C GLU A 357 2.44 9.33 -10.88
N PRO A 358 1.18 9.66 -11.20
CA PRO A 358 0.02 9.18 -10.45
C PRO A 358 -0.18 7.68 -10.63
N HIS A 359 -0.89 7.07 -9.71
CA HIS A 359 -1.29 5.67 -9.75
C HIS A 359 -2.81 5.58 -9.49
N TRP A 360 -3.50 4.63 -10.18
CA TRP A 360 -4.93 4.39 -9.95
C TRP A 360 -5.26 3.84 -8.56
N ASN A 361 -4.24 3.38 -7.85
CA ASN A 361 -4.33 2.85 -6.50
C ASN A 361 -3.49 3.70 -5.54
N GLU A 362 -4.15 4.59 -4.84
CA GLU A 362 -3.53 5.48 -3.86
C GLU A 362 -2.93 4.71 -2.68
N SER A 363 -3.49 3.54 -2.33
CA SER A 363 -2.98 2.70 -1.25
C SER A 363 -1.52 2.31 -1.44
N LYS A 364 -1.08 2.11 -2.69
CA LYS A 364 0.32 1.81 -3.01
C LYS A 364 1.25 2.99 -2.72
N ILE A 365 0.82 4.18 -3.10
CA ILE A 365 1.56 5.42 -2.82
C ILE A 365 1.58 5.67 -1.31
N ASN A 366 0.46 5.50 -0.63
CA ASN A 366 0.34 5.65 0.81
C ASN A 366 1.22 4.65 1.59
N GLN A 367 1.43 3.44 1.08
CA GLN A 367 2.40 2.51 1.66
C GLN A 367 3.83 3.07 1.62
N ILE A 368 4.25 3.69 0.51
CA ILE A 368 5.58 4.30 0.39
C ILE A 368 5.71 5.50 1.33
N ILE A 369 4.71 6.37 1.35
CA ILE A 369 4.64 7.51 2.27
C ILE A 369 4.72 7.02 3.71
N GLY A 370 3.97 5.98 4.06
CA GLY A 370 3.98 5.35 5.38
C GLY A 370 5.31 4.67 5.76
N ARG A 371 6.23 4.46 4.82
CA ARG A 371 7.60 3.99 5.12
C ARG A 371 8.51 5.10 5.64
N ALA A 372 8.25 6.33 5.27
CA ALA A 372 9.00 7.50 5.70
C ALA A 372 8.30 8.27 6.84
N ILE A 373 6.96 8.27 6.87
CA ILE A 373 6.15 8.93 7.92
C ILE A 373 5.70 7.89 8.92
N ARG A 374 6.51 7.66 9.97
CA ARG A 374 6.26 6.68 11.03
C ARG A 374 6.45 7.27 12.40
N TYR A 375 5.94 6.56 13.41
CA TYR A 375 6.19 6.86 14.82
C TYR A 375 7.70 6.94 15.07
N ASN A 376 8.13 8.05 15.65
CA ASN A 376 9.54 8.37 15.94
C ASN A 376 10.50 8.37 14.74
N SER A 377 10.01 8.35 13.50
CA SER A 377 10.90 8.40 12.32
C SER A 377 11.73 9.68 12.23
N HIS A 378 11.29 10.75 12.87
CA HIS A 378 11.94 12.07 12.88
C HIS A 378 12.38 12.50 14.28
N ALA A 379 12.41 11.60 15.27
CA ALA A 379 12.73 11.93 16.66
C ALA A 379 14.12 12.56 16.85
N SER A 380 15.08 12.23 15.98
CA SER A 380 16.43 12.79 16.02
C SER A 380 16.54 14.21 15.41
N LEU A 381 15.47 14.73 14.80
CA LEU A 381 15.42 16.07 14.23
C LEU A 381 14.88 17.10 15.23
N PRO A 382 15.31 18.37 15.13
CA PRO A 382 14.62 19.48 15.79
C PRO A 382 13.14 19.53 15.37
N GLU A 383 12.27 19.99 16.25
CA GLU A 383 10.82 20.03 15.97
C GLU A 383 10.47 20.82 14.71
N SER A 384 11.15 21.93 14.45
CA SER A 384 11.01 22.75 13.24
C SER A 384 11.32 22.01 11.93
N GLU A 385 12.02 20.88 12.03
CA GLU A 385 12.41 20.04 10.89
C GLU A 385 11.57 18.76 10.74
N ARG A 386 10.61 18.51 11.64
CA ARG A 386 9.77 17.31 11.63
C ARG A 386 8.56 17.44 10.69
N THR A 387 8.79 18.03 9.52
CA THR A 387 7.78 18.14 8.47
C THR A 387 8.28 17.44 7.21
N VAL A 388 7.41 16.61 6.61
CA VAL A 388 7.67 15.90 5.35
C VAL A 388 6.79 16.49 4.27
N GLU A 389 7.39 16.98 3.21
CA GLU A 389 6.67 17.45 2.04
C GLU A 389 6.43 16.27 1.08
N ILE A 390 5.16 16.06 0.67
CA ILE A 390 4.76 15.05 -0.30
C ILE A 390 4.39 15.76 -1.59
N VAL A 391 5.25 15.67 -2.59
CA VAL A 391 5.10 16.34 -3.88
C VAL A 391 4.65 15.33 -4.93
N ARG A 392 3.50 15.60 -5.55
CA ARG A 392 2.94 14.78 -6.63
C ARG A 392 3.09 15.50 -7.95
N TRP A 393 3.76 14.88 -8.90
CA TRP A 393 4.03 15.43 -10.21
C TRP A 393 3.06 14.87 -11.24
N ILE A 394 2.39 15.74 -11.97
CA ILE A 394 1.47 15.35 -13.05
C ILE A 394 1.77 16.12 -14.32
N SER A 395 1.73 15.44 -15.45
CA SER A 395 1.88 16.09 -16.76
C SER A 395 0.52 16.51 -17.29
N VAL A 396 0.46 17.73 -17.83
CA VAL A 396 -0.74 18.33 -18.41
C VAL A 396 -0.46 18.77 -19.84
N PHE A 397 -1.51 18.97 -20.65
CA PHE A 397 -1.34 19.49 -22.01
C PHE A 397 -1.09 20.98 -22.09
N GLY A 398 -1.20 21.70 -20.95
CA GLY A 398 -1.16 23.15 -20.91
C GLY A 398 -2.49 23.81 -21.36
N TYR A 399 -2.49 25.13 -21.37
CA TYR A 399 -3.71 25.92 -21.64
C TYR A 399 -4.27 25.79 -23.07
N LYS A 400 -3.49 25.31 -24.02
CA LYS A 400 -3.90 25.20 -25.45
C LYS A 400 -4.83 24.02 -25.72
N ILE A 401 -4.85 23.01 -24.86
CA ILE A 401 -5.65 21.79 -25.05
C ILE A 401 -6.49 21.59 -23.77
N PRO A 402 -7.79 21.91 -23.81
CA PRO A 402 -8.65 21.91 -22.61
C PRO A 402 -9.17 20.53 -22.22
N TYR A 403 -8.41 19.48 -22.48
CA TYR A 403 -8.78 18.11 -22.14
C TYR A 403 -7.84 17.52 -21.11
N GLU A 404 -8.35 16.55 -20.34
CA GLU A 404 -7.58 15.81 -19.35
C GLU A 404 -6.48 14.94 -19.98
N THR A 405 -5.30 14.93 -19.38
CA THR A 405 -4.28 13.93 -19.64
C THR A 405 -4.58 12.63 -18.90
N ALA A 406 -3.86 11.55 -19.23
CA ALA A 406 -3.90 10.30 -18.46
C ALA A 406 -3.50 10.51 -16.99
N ASP A 407 -2.54 11.40 -16.71
CA ASP A 407 -2.13 11.72 -15.35
C ASP A 407 -3.27 12.39 -14.57
N GLU A 408 -3.95 13.38 -15.17
CA GLU A 408 -5.08 14.07 -14.53
C GLU A 408 -6.27 13.12 -14.30
N TYR A 409 -6.60 12.28 -15.29
CA TYR A 409 -7.63 11.24 -15.15
C TYR A 409 -7.33 10.29 -13.99
N LEU A 410 -6.07 9.83 -13.85
CA LEU A 410 -5.68 8.92 -12.78
C LEU A 410 -5.78 9.58 -11.40
N VAL A 411 -5.37 10.85 -11.28
CA VAL A 411 -5.52 11.62 -10.03
C VAL A 411 -6.98 11.73 -9.63
N LYS A 412 -7.85 12.13 -10.57
CA LYS A 412 -9.29 12.25 -10.34
C LYS A 412 -9.93 10.91 -9.92
N THR A 413 -9.59 9.83 -10.64
CA THR A 413 -10.06 8.48 -10.32
C THR A 413 -9.59 8.01 -8.94
N ALA A 414 -8.32 8.28 -8.60
CA ALA A 414 -7.77 7.94 -7.28
C ALA A 414 -8.47 8.73 -6.15
N GLN A 415 -8.72 10.03 -6.36
CA GLN A 415 -9.45 10.86 -5.40
C GLN A 415 -10.90 10.42 -5.18
N GLN A 416 -11.61 10.05 -6.24
CA GLN A 416 -12.97 9.51 -6.14
C GLN A 416 -13.00 8.20 -5.35
N LYS A 417 -12.06 7.29 -5.63
CA LYS A 417 -11.93 6.04 -4.87
C LYS A 417 -11.58 6.30 -3.41
N ASP A 418 -10.67 7.21 -3.14
CA ASP A 418 -10.26 7.54 -1.78
C ASP A 418 -11.43 8.12 -0.97
N LYS A 419 -12.22 9.04 -1.55
CA LYS A 419 -13.45 9.57 -0.94
C LYS A 419 -14.43 8.45 -0.58
N MET A 420 -14.66 7.51 -1.50
CA MET A 420 -15.52 6.35 -1.27
C MET A 420 -14.96 5.47 -0.15
N PHE A 421 -13.68 5.13 -0.19
CA PHE A 421 -13.04 4.31 0.84
C PHE A 421 -13.07 4.98 2.21
N GLN A 422 -12.89 6.29 2.31
CA GLN A 422 -12.99 7.04 3.56
C GLN A 422 -14.41 7.01 4.14
N ALA A 423 -15.45 7.02 3.30
CA ALA A 423 -16.83 6.89 3.76
C ALA A 423 -17.06 5.52 4.41
N PHE A 424 -16.61 4.43 3.78
CA PHE A 424 -16.69 3.09 4.34
C PHE A 424 -15.79 2.91 5.57
N ASP A 425 -14.60 3.52 5.59
CA ASP A 425 -13.68 3.48 6.73
C ASP A 425 -14.33 4.05 8.00
N LYS A 426 -15.10 5.13 7.89
CA LYS A 426 -15.87 5.70 9.01
C LYS A 426 -16.92 4.72 9.54
N ILE A 427 -17.65 4.05 8.63
CA ILE A 427 -18.64 3.05 9.03
C ILE A 427 -17.97 1.89 9.78
N ILE A 428 -16.83 1.41 9.29
CA ILE A 428 -16.07 0.35 9.95
C ILE A 428 -15.58 0.79 11.34
N GLN A 429 -15.14 2.04 11.50
CA GLN A 429 -14.71 2.58 12.79
C GLN A 429 -15.83 2.58 13.82
N GLU A 430 -17.07 2.87 13.40
CA GLU A 430 -18.23 2.92 14.27
C GLU A 430 -18.69 1.54 14.76
N CYS A 431 -18.48 0.47 13.98
CA CYS A 431 -18.88 -0.90 14.32
C CYS A 431 -17.71 -1.81 14.77
N ALA A 432 -16.48 -1.27 14.86
CA ALA A 432 -15.33 -2.03 15.33
C ALA A 432 -15.38 -2.29 16.84
N ILE A 433 -14.81 -3.45 17.24
CA ILE A 433 -14.69 -3.84 18.66
C ILE A 433 -13.69 -2.95 19.41
#